data_77baedf5b175cc3fac4fd2c2f1c423e4
#
_entry.id   77baedf5b175cc3fac4fd2c2f1c423e4
#
_cell.length_a   1.000
_cell.length_b   1.000
_cell.length_c   1.000
_cell.angle_alpha   90.00
_cell.angle_beta   90.00
_cell.angle_gamma   90.00
#
_symmetry.space_group_name_H-M   'P 1'
#
loop_
_entity.id
_entity.type
_entity.pdbx_description
1 polymer ?
#
loop_
_entity_poly.entity_id
_entity_poly.type
_entity_poly.pdbx_seq_one_letter_code
_entity_poly.pdbx_strand_id
1 'polypeptide(L)'
;MVKIQGDKYMISKLQISEYRKTLSLMEASGKTLFFKTKCSNLMFESATEAFINMYEQFFPSECRILRTYALKILTNKTFSSEDMNLIQYMVNIIDEDFEKKVKPPKVFISHCEKDIGIVEKFVDLLSHIGISTNQLFCSSVPGYNIKQGSGNIYDYLREEFNNNLFVIFMLSSNYYKSAPCLNEMGATWVLKKKYQSILLPGFEYSQIKGAIDPCDISFKLDDKKYRTSALGELKDNIVQFLELDNVDVSKWDYQRERFFSMIDEATTN
;
A
#
# COMPACT_ATOMS: atom_id res chain seq x y z
N MET A 1 13.35 -2.50 -7.62
CA MET A 1 12.27 -3.23 -6.92
C MET A 1 10.84 -2.82 -7.29
N VAL A 2 10.59 -1.63 -7.85
CA VAL A 2 9.34 -1.38 -8.61
C VAL A 2 9.08 -2.47 -9.66
N LYS A 3 10.17 -3.03 -10.22
CA LYS A 3 10.13 -4.22 -11.08
C LYS A 3 9.60 -5.47 -10.35
N ILE A 4 9.93 -5.69 -9.09
CA ILE A 4 9.52 -6.89 -8.34
C ILE A 4 8.03 -6.85 -7.94
N GLN A 5 7.46 -5.70 -7.64
CA GLN A 5 6.00 -5.59 -7.41
C GLN A 5 5.21 -5.72 -8.71
N GLY A 6 5.68 -5.11 -9.79
CA GLY A 6 5.14 -5.34 -11.13
C GLY A 6 5.28 -6.80 -11.54
N ASP A 7 6.43 -7.42 -11.25
CA ASP A 7 6.70 -8.83 -11.52
C ASP A 7 5.82 -9.74 -10.63
N LYS A 8 5.67 -9.43 -9.34
CA LYS A 8 4.81 -10.17 -8.41
C LYS A 8 3.33 -10.07 -8.80
N TYR A 9 2.88 -8.90 -9.23
CA TYR A 9 1.55 -8.69 -9.78
C TYR A 9 1.35 -9.45 -11.09
N MET A 10 2.30 -9.38 -12.03
CA MET A 10 2.25 -10.15 -13.29
C MET A 10 2.29 -11.66 -13.04
N ILE A 11 3.11 -12.12 -12.09
CA ILE A 11 3.18 -13.53 -11.69
C ILE A 11 1.84 -13.97 -11.10
N SER A 12 1.17 -13.15 -10.30
CA SER A 12 -0.13 -13.47 -9.74
C SER A 12 -1.21 -13.61 -10.81
N LYS A 13 -1.31 -12.68 -11.76
CA LYS A 13 -2.25 -12.79 -12.89
C LYS A 13 -1.97 -14.02 -13.76
N LEU A 14 -0.69 -14.37 -13.93
CA LEU A 14 -0.30 -15.60 -14.62
C LEU A 14 -0.80 -16.85 -13.86
N GLN A 15 -0.67 -16.88 -12.54
CA GLN A 15 -1.16 -18.01 -11.72
C GLN A 15 -2.68 -18.19 -11.81
N ILE A 16 -3.46 -17.09 -11.80
CA ILE A 16 -4.91 -17.16 -12.06
C ILE A 16 -5.20 -17.77 -13.42
N SER A 17 -4.51 -17.28 -14.46
CA SER A 17 -4.67 -17.76 -15.83
C SER A 17 -4.33 -19.26 -15.96
N GLU A 18 -3.25 -19.71 -15.34
CA GLU A 18 -2.83 -21.12 -15.36
C GLU A 18 -3.79 -22.02 -14.58
N TYR A 19 -4.28 -21.55 -13.43
CA TYR A 19 -5.28 -22.30 -12.68
C TYR A 19 -6.59 -22.42 -13.45
N ARG A 20 -7.07 -21.36 -14.08
CA ARG A 20 -8.25 -21.40 -14.98
C ARG A 20 -8.08 -22.35 -16.15
N LYS A 21 -6.88 -22.41 -16.76
CA LYS A 21 -6.58 -23.40 -17.82
C LYS A 21 -6.68 -24.82 -17.28
N THR A 22 -6.17 -25.09 -16.09
CA THR A 22 -6.27 -26.40 -15.45
C THR A 22 -7.73 -26.80 -15.22
N LEU A 23 -8.57 -25.89 -14.70
CA LEU A 23 -9.99 -26.10 -14.51
C LEU A 23 -10.72 -26.37 -15.84
N SER A 24 -10.41 -25.61 -16.88
CA SER A 24 -10.99 -25.81 -18.22
C SER A 24 -10.61 -27.14 -18.83
N LEU A 25 -9.38 -27.62 -18.62
CA LEU A 25 -8.94 -28.95 -19.07
C LEU A 25 -9.68 -30.07 -18.32
N MET A 26 -9.94 -29.89 -17.02
CA MET A 26 -10.75 -30.83 -16.23
C MET A 26 -12.16 -30.95 -16.79
N GLU A 27 -12.83 -29.82 -17.06
CA GLU A 27 -14.19 -29.80 -17.62
C GLU A 27 -14.24 -30.41 -19.02
N ALA A 28 -13.31 -30.04 -19.89
CA ALA A 28 -13.24 -30.57 -21.26
C ALA A 28 -12.96 -32.06 -21.33
N SER A 29 -12.18 -32.58 -20.38
CA SER A 29 -11.84 -34.02 -20.30
C SER A 29 -12.97 -34.90 -19.70
N GLY A 30 -13.96 -34.26 -19.06
CA GLY A 30 -15.07 -34.95 -18.38
C GLY A 30 -14.72 -35.47 -16.98
N LYS A 31 -15.77 -35.65 -16.17
CA LYS A 31 -15.73 -35.82 -14.70
C LYS A 31 -14.81 -36.92 -14.18
N THR A 32 -14.60 -37.99 -14.92
CA THR A 32 -13.79 -39.14 -14.49
C THR A 32 -12.57 -39.37 -15.36
N LEU A 33 -12.58 -38.88 -16.60
CA LEU A 33 -11.51 -39.13 -17.56
C LEU A 33 -10.22 -38.40 -17.20
N PHE A 34 -10.33 -37.18 -16.67
CA PHE A 34 -9.21 -36.36 -16.22
C PHE A 34 -8.35 -37.07 -15.16
N PHE A 35 -8.98 -37.77 -14.21
CA PHE A 35 -8.28 -38.43 -13.09
C PHE A 35 -7.74 -39.83 -13.40
N LYS A 36 -7.84 -40.31 -14.64
CA LYS A 36 -7.31 -41.61 -15.02
C LYS A 36 -5.80 -41.70 -15.05
N THR A 37 -5.13 -40.58 -15.16
CA THR A 37 -3.66 -40.53 -15.19
C THR A 37 -3.08 -39.91 -13.92
N LYS A 38 -1.91 -40.42 -13.48
CA LYS A 38 -1.18 -39.85 -12.36
C LYS A 38 -0.76 -38.40 -12.64
N CYS A 39 -0.41 -38.08 -13.89
CA CYS A 39 0.00 -36.73 -14.31
C CYS A 39 -1.13 -35.71 -14.16
N SER A 40 -2.36 -36.06 -14.49
CA SER A 40 -3.50 -35.12 -14.36
C SER A 40 -3.84 -34.84 -12.89
N ASN A 41 -3.74 -35.87 -12.01
CA ASN A 41 -3.90 -35.66 -10.58
C ASN A 41 -2.85 -34.69 -10.03
N LEU A 42 -1.58 -34.93 -10.34
CA LEU A 42 -0.47 -34.07 -9.91
C LEU A 42 -0.58 -32.64 -10.49
N MET A 43 -1.07 -32.50 -11.72
CA MET A 43 -1.26 -31.20 -12.36
C MET A 43 -2.30 -30.36 -11.59
N PHE A 44 -3.45 -30.95 -11.27
CA PHE A 44 -4.49 -30.25 -10.50
C PHE A 44 -4.05 -29.95 -9.07
N GLU A 45 -3.42 -30.90 -8.40
CA GLU A 45 -2.87 -30.74 -7.05
C GLU A 45 -1.84 -29.60 -7.01
N SER A 46 -0.81 -29.65 -7.87
CA SER A 46 0.24 -28.65 -7.92
C SER A 46 -0.29 -27.26 -8.32
N ALA A 47 -1.22 -27.18 -9.26
CA ALA A 47 -1.84 -25.92 -9.65
C ALA A 47 -2.65 -25.31 -8.50
N THR A 48 -3.38 -26.14 -7.76
CA THR A 48 -4.15 -25.71 -6.59
C THR A 48 -3.25 -25.22 -5.45
N GLU A 49 -2.20 -25.97 -5.14
CA GLU A 49 -1.21 -25.59 -4.13
C GLU A 49 -0.50 -24.26 -4.48
N ALA A 50 -0.04 -24.12 -5.73
CA ALA A 50 0.59 -22.90 -6.19
C ALA A 50 -0.36 -21.69 -6.10
N PHE A 51 -1.63 -21.88 -6.47
CA PHE A 51 -2.65 -20.85 -6.35
C PHE A 51 -2.89 -20.47 -4.89
N ILE A 52 -3.11 -21.43 -4.01
CA ILE A 52 -3.36 -21.19 -2.59
C ILE A 52 -2.16 -20.47 -1.94
N ASN A 53 -0.94 -20.96 -2.17
CA ASN A 53 0.28 -20.34 -1.62
C ASN A 53 0.46 -18.88 -2.04
N MET A 54 0.00 -18.51 -3.24
CA MET A 54 0.05 -17.13 -3.72
C MET A 54 -0.97 -16.22 -3.02
N TYR A 55 -2.19 -16.73 -2.75
CA TYR A 55 -3.32 -15.89 -2.38
C TYR A 55 -3.77 -16.03 -0.92
N GLU A 56 -3.37 -17.07 -0.18
CA GLU A 56 -3.90 -17.38 1.17
C GLU A 56 -3.68 -16.23 2.17
N GLN A 57 -2.57 -15.50 2.07
CA GLN A 57 -2.32 -14.34 2.93
C GLN A 57 -3.33 -13.19 2.73
N PHE A 58 -3.94 -13.09 1.55
CA PHE A 58 -4.90 -12.03 1.21
C PHE A 58 -6.35 -12.52 1.28
N PHE A 59 -6.57 -13.80 1.03
CA PHE A 59 -7.89 -14.44 0.89
C PHE A 59 -7.97 -15.75 1.70
N PRO A 60 -7.75 -15.71 3.03
CA PRO A 60 -7.67 -16.94 3.82
C PRO A 60 -8.96 -17.76 3.83
N SER A 61 -10.12 -17.10 3.77
CA SER A 61 -11.43 -17.75 3.76
C SER A 61 -11.69 -18.47 2.44
N GLU A 62 -11.46 -17.78 1.33
CA GLU A 62 -11.65 -18.27 -0.03
C GLU A 62 -10.67 -19.42 -0.33
N CYS A 63 -9.41 -19.27 0.05
CA CYS A 63 -8.39 -20.32 -0.10
C CYS A 63 -8.69 -21.56 0.76
N ARG A 64 -9.24 -21.39 1.95
CA ARG A 64 -9.68 -22.52 2.80
C ARG A 64 -10.82 -23.32 2.13
N ILE A 65 -11.80 -22.61 1.57
CA ILE A 65 -12.91 -23.24 0.83
C ILE A 65 -12.35 -23.97 -0.38
N LEU A 66 -11.51 -23.31 -1.17
CA LEU A 66 -10.89 -23.88 -2.36
C LEU A 66 -10.09 -25.15 -2.03
N ARG A 67 -9.28 -25.12 -0.96
CA ARG A 67 -8.53 -26.29 -0.48
C ARG A 67 -9.46 -27.46 -0.12
N THR A 68 -10.57 -27.18 0.55
CA THR A 68 -11.54 -28.22 0.96
C THR A 68 -12.15 -28.93 -0.25
N TYR A 69 -12.58 -28.16 -1.26
CA TYR A 69 -13.18 -28.74 -2.46
C TYR A 69 -12.15 -29.43 -3.36
N ALA A 70 -10.94 -28.87 -3.47
CA ALA A 70 -9.85 -29.52 -4.19
C ALA A 70 -9.48 -30.88 -3.57
N LEU A 71 -9.39 -30.97 -2.25
CA LEU A 71 -9.15 -32.24 -1.54
C LEU A 71 -10.29 -33.25 -1.77
N LYS A 72 -11.55 -32.80 -1.74
CA LYS A 72 -12.71 -33.65 -2.06
C LYS A 72 -12.60 -34.24 -3.46
N ILE A 73 -12.27 -33.41 -4.45
CA ILE A 73 -12.11 -33.83 -5.86
C ILE A 73 -10.96 -34.83 -6.00
N LEU A 74 -9.80 -34.52 -5.42
CA LEU A 74 -8.61 -35.41 -5.48
C LEU A 74 -8.84 -36.73 -4.80
N THR A 75 -9.57 -36.77 -3.68
CA THR A 75 -9.90 -37.99 -2.95
C THR A 75 -10.88 -38.88 -3.75
N ASN A 76 -11.93 -38.27 -4.29
CA ASN A 76 -12.97 -38.99 -5.01
C ASN A 76 -12.60 -39.28 -6.48
N LYS A 77 -11.55 -38.64 -7.00
CA LYS A 77 -11.12 -38.72 -8.41
C LYS A 77 -12.25 -38.40 -9.39
N THR A 78 -13.13 -37.50 -9.00
CA THR A 78 -14.27 -37.02 -9.77
C THR A 78 -14.73 -35.69 -9.21
N PHE A 79 -15.49 -34.95 -10.00
CA PHE A 79 -16.08 -33.66 -9.57
C PHE A 79 -17.52 -33.54 -10.07
N SER A 80 -18.35 -32.82 -9.34
CA SER A 80 -19.67 -32.38 -9.78
C SER A 80 -19.59 -31.03 -10.44
N SER A 81 -20.63 -30.65 -11.17
CA SER A 81 -20.76 -29.30 -11.70
C SER A 81 -20.81 -28.26 -10.58
N GLU A 82 -21.37 -28.59 -9.42
CA GLU A 82 -21.42 -27.75 -8.23
C GLU A 82 -20.01 -27.51 -7.65
N ASP A 83 -19.18 -28.57 -7.58
CA ASP A 83 -17.79 -28.45 -7.10
C ASP A 83 -17.00 -27.49 -8.00
N MET A 84 -17.14 -27.61 -9.32
CA MET A 84 -16.46 -26.74 -10.27
C MET A 84 -16.94 -25.32 -10.22
N ASN A 85 -18.26 -25.10 -10.16
CA ASN A 85 -18.85 -23.78 -10.06
C ASN A 85 -18.36 -23.04 -8.79
N LEU A 86 -18.24 -23.76 -7.67
CA LEU A 86 -17.78 -23.17 -6.42
C LEU A 86 -16.29 -22.80 -6.49
N ILE A 87 -15.45 -23.67 -7.04
CA ILE A 87 -14.02 -23.37 -7.23
C ILE A 87 -13.87 -22.16 -8.17
N GLN A 88 -14.56 -22.13 -9.30
CA GLN A 88 -14.53 -21.01 -10.23
C GLN A 88 -15.02 -19.70 -9.60
N TYR A 89 -16.07 -19.78 -8.78
CA TYR A 89 -16.58 -18.64 -8.04
C TYR A 89 -15.53 -18.06 -7.06
N MET A 90 -14.83 -18.93 -6.30
CA MET A 90 -13.74 -18.49 -5.41
C MET A 90 -12.58 -17.85 -6.21
N VAL A 91 -12.21 -18.45 -7.34
CA VAL A 91 -11.17 -17.89 -8.23
C VAL A 91 -11.58 -16.53 -8.78
N ASN A 92 -12.86 -16.34 -9.14
CA ASN A 92 -13.36 -15.06 -9.62
C ASN A 92 -13.33 -13.98 -8.54
N ILE A 93 -13.78 -14.29 -7.31
CA ILE A 93 -13.68 -13.36 -6.17
C ILE A 93 -12.22 -12.94 -5.96
N ILE A 94 -11.28 -13.90 -5.97
CA ILE A 94 -9.86 -13.61 -5.80
C ILE A 94 -9.34 -12.74 -6.94
N ASP A 95 -9.69 -13.03 -8.19
CA ASP A 95 -9.23 -12.24 -9.36
C ASP A 95 -9.77 -10.80 -9.34
N GLU A 96 -11.06 -10.63 -9.06
CA GLU A 96 -11.71 -9.31 -9.04
C GLU A 96 -11.25 -8.44 -7.86
N ASP A 97 -11.04 -9.04 -6.70
CA ASP A 97 -10.70 -8.30 -5.48
C ASP A 97 -9.19 -8.24 -5.21
N PHE A 98 -8.38 -9.05 -5.92
CA PHE A 98 -6.94 -9.05 -5.74
C PHE A 98 -6.32 -7.68 -6.01
N GLU A 99 -6.71 -7.03 -7.10
CA GLU A 99 -6.25 -5.67 -7.42
C GLU A 99 -6.60 -4.65 -6.34
N LYS A 100 -7.77 -4.82 -5.72
CA LYS A 100 -8.23 -3.94 -4.62
C LYS A 100 -7.44 -4.19 -3.33
N LYS A 101 -7.10 -5.46 -3.04
CA LYS A 101 -6.37 -5.85 -1.82
C LYS A 101 -4.85 -5.67 -1.92
N VAL A 102 -4.28 -5.76 -3.12
CA VAL A 102 -2.83 -5.63 -3.39
C VAL A 102 -2.52 -4.33 -4.12
N LYS A 103 -3.22 -3.25 -3.76
CA LYS A 103 -2.83 -1.95 -4.25
C LYS A 103 -1.41 -1.61 -3.75
N PRO A 104 -0.56 -1.07 -4.63
CA PRO A 104 0.82 -0.75 -4.25
C PRO A 104 0.82 0.19 -3.04
N PRO A 105 1.78 0.03 -2.12
CA PRO A 105 1.88 0.90 -0.97
C PRO A 105 2.14 2.34 -1.43
N LYS A 106 1.51 3.29 -0.73
CA LYS A 106 1.65 4.72 -1.00
C LYS A 106 1.94 5.49 0.28
N VAL A 107 2.70 6.54 0.14
CA VAL A 107 2.84 7.57 1.17
C VAL A 107 1.82 8.67 0.91
N PHE A 108 1.06 9.04 1.92
CA PHE A 108 0.13 10.16 1.88
C PHE A 108 0.62 11.26 2.81
N ILE A 109 0.79 12.48 2.28
CA ILE A 109 1.16 13.66 3.07
C ILE A 109 -0.10 14.45 3.38
N SER A 110 -0.57 14.32 4.62
CA SER A 110 -1.67 15.08 5.17
C SER A 110 -1.16 16.41 5.74
N HIS A 111 -1.62 17.51 5.19
CA HIS A 111 -1.15 18.85 5.53
C HIS A 111 -2.23 19.90 5.31
N CYS A 112 -2.08 21.05 5.93
CA CYS A 112 -2.89 22.23 5.62
C CYS A 112 -2.30 22.99 4.42
N GLU A 113 -3.13 23.40 3.47
CA GLU A 113 -2.71 24.16 2.28
C GLU A 113 -1.91 25.44 2.65
N LYS A 114 -2.21 26.06 3.79
CA LYS A 114 -1.47 27.24 4.27
C LYS A 114 -0.01 26.96 4.59
N ASP A 115 0.37 25.71 4.75
CA ASP A 115 1.73 25.26 5.06
C ASP A 115 2.48 24.76 3.82
N ILE A 116 1.92 24.98 2.62
CA ILE A 116 2.41 24.45 1.35
C ILE A 116 3.90 24.73 1.10
N GLY A 117 4.39 25.89 1.48
CA GLY A 117 5.79 26.26 1.25
C GLY A 117 6.82 25.34 1.92
N ILE A 118 6.46 24.70 3.05
CA ILE A 118 7.29 23.69 3.71
C ILE A 118 7.02 22.31 3.11
N VAL A 119 5.76 22.03 2.80
CA VAL A 119 5.32 20.76 2.25
C VAL A 119 5.97 20.48 0.89
N GLU A 120 6.02 21.46 -0.01
CA GLU A 120 6.68 21.31 -1.32
C GLU A 120 8.18 20.97 -1.18
N LYS A 121 8.87 21.61 -0.25
CA LYS A 121 10.28 21.32 0.03
C LYS A 121 10.46 19.90 0.57
N PHE A 122 9.52 19.42 1.38
CA PHE A 122 9.54 18.08 1.91
C PHE A 122 9.23 17.03 0.83
N VAL A 123 8.26 17.29 -0.06
CA VAL A 123 7.97 16.45 -1.22
C VAL A 123 9.17 16.37 -2.16
N ASP A 124 9.84 17.51 -2.42
CA ASP A 124 11.08 17.57 -3.21
C ASP A 124 12.16 16.67 -2.57
N LEU A 125 12.40 16.80 -1.26
CA LEU A 125 13.31 15.91 -0.54
C LEU A 125 12.98 14.44 -0.73
N LEU A 126 11.72 14.05 -0.57
CA LEU A 126 11.29 12.66 -0.74
C LEU A 126 11.47 12.15 -2.17
N SER A 127 11.37 13.01 -3.18
CA SER A 127 11.61 12.63 -4.57
C SER A 127 13.02 12.06 -4.80
N HIS A 128 13.99 12.46 -3.97
CA HIS A 128 15.39 12.04 -4.08
C HIS A 128 15.70 10.66 -3.50
N ILE A 129 14.75 10.03 -2.81
CA ILE A 129 14.89 8.65 -2.34
C ILE A 129 14.30 7.61 -3.30
N GLY A 130 13.90 8.03 -4.50
CA GLY A 130 13.40 7.13 -5.54
C GLY A 130 11.88 6.88 -5.48
N ILE A 131 11.13 7.68 -4.72
CA ILE A 131 9.66 7.60 -4.71
C ILE A 131 9.12 8.07 -6.07
N SER A 132 8.31 7.23 -6.71
CA SER A 132 7.61 7.61 -7.93
C SER A 132 6.35 8.44 -7.62
N THR A 133 5.89 9.22 -8.62
CA THR A 133 4.65 10.01 -8.51
C THR A 133 3.40 9.17 -8.24
N ASN A 134 3.45 7.86 -8.51
CA ASN A 134 2.35 6.93 -8.20
C ASN A 134 2.39 6.40 -6.76
N GLN A 135 3.53 6.55 -6.09
CA GLN A 135 3.74 6.06 -4.72
C GLN A 135 3.64 7.18 -3.67
N LEU A 136 3.57 8.43 -4.08
CA LEU A 136 3.41 9.58 -3.20
C LEU A 136 2.14 10.33 -3.59
N PHE A 137 1.30 10.62 -2.61
CA PHE A 137 0.13 11.46 -2.76
C PHE A 137 0.20 12.68 -1.85
N CYS A 138 0.06 13.86 -2.44
CA CYS A 138 0.00 15.14 -1.76
C CYS A 138 -0.96 16.05 -2.53
N SER A 139 -2.11 16.38 -1.95
CA SER A 139 -3.22 17.02 -2.67
C SER A 139 -2.88 18.40 -3.24
N SER A 140 -1.98 19.15 -2.59
CA SER A 140 -1.66 20.52 -2.97
C SER A 140 -0.39 20.67 -3.81
N VAL A 141 0.38 19.58 -4.02
CA VAL A 141 1.64 19.64 -4.78
C VAL A 141 1.41 19.15 -6.22
N PRO A 142 1.68 19.99 -7.23
CA PRO A 142 1.55 19.60 -8.63
C PRO A 142 2.38 18.35 -8.97
N GLY A 143 1.78 17.42 -9.71
CA GLY A 143 2.41 16.15 -10.07
C GLY A 143 2.22 15.02 -9.03
N TYR A 144 1.89 15.36 -7.79
CA TYR A 144 1.57 14.43 -6.70
C TYR A 144 0.10 14.53 -6.25
N ASN A 145 -0.67 15.38 -6.90
CA ASN A 145 -2.08 15.61 -6.64
C ASN A 145 -2.97 14.70 -7.51
N ILE A 146 -4.26 14.79 -7.28
CA ILE A 146 -5.28 14.10 -8.07
C ILE A 146 -5.24 14.58 -9.52
N LYS A 147 -5.19 13.64 -10.47
CA LYS A 147 -5.33 13.97 -11.89
C LYS A 147 -6.69 14.63 -12.14
N GLN A 148 -6.70 15.78 -12.82
CA GLN A 148 -7.93 16.49 -13.17
C GLN A 148 -8.86 15.53 -13.93
N GLY A 149 -10.11 15.40 -13.46
CA GLY A 149 -11.13 14.52 -14.06
C GLY A 149 -11.49 13.28 -13.24
N SER A 150 -10.86 13.02 -12.11
CA SER A 150 -11.14 11.84 -11.26
C SER A 150 -12.31 12.01 -10.26
N GLY A 151 -13.23 12.95 -10.50
CA GLY A 151 -14.41 13.11 -9.64
C GLY A 151 -14.17 13.94 -8.37
N ASN A 152 -14.92 13.64 -7.31
CA ASN A 152 -14.84 14.36 -6.04
C ASN A 152 -13.57 13.94 -5.28
N ILE A 153 -12.80 14.94 -4.79
CA ILE A 153 -11.58 14.72 -3.99
C ILE A 153 -11.82 13.80 -2.77
N TYR A 154 -12.99 13.89 -2.15
CA TYR A 154 -13.33 13.06 -1.00
C TYR A 154 -13.55 11.59 -1.36
N ASP A 155 -14.07 11.30 -2.55
CA ASP A 155 -14.24 9.93 -3.02
C ASP A 155 -12.88 9.32 -3.37
N TYR A 156 -12.01 10.08 -4.01
CA TYR A 156 -10.62 9.68 -4.25
C TYR A 156 -9.87 9.40 -2.94
N LEU A 157 -9.98 10.28 -1.94
CA LEU A 157 -9.38 10.06 -0.63
C LEU A 157 -9.91 8.80 0.04
N ARG A 158 -11.22 8.53 -0.02
CA ARG A 158 -11.79 7.28 0.50
C ARG A 158 -11.20 6.05 -0.16
N GLU A 159 -11.02 6.09 -1.49
CA GLU A 159 -10.39 4.99 -2.22
C GLU A 159 -8.93 4.82 -1.81
N GLU A 160 -8.17 5.89 -1.65
CA GLU A 160 -6.79 5.84 -1.20
C GLU A 160 -6.69 5.33 0.25
N PHE A 161 -7.58 5.72 1.14
CA PHE A 161 -7.62 5.21 2.52
C PHE A 161 -7.95 3.71 2.61
N ASN A 162 -8.57 3.13 1.59
CA ASN A 162 -8.73 1.67 1.49
C ASN A 162 -7.44 0.95 1.04
N ASN A 163 -6.42 1.70 0.61
CA ASN A 163 -5.15 1.16 0.15
C ASN A 163 -4.17 0.92 1.30
N ASN A 164 -3.01 0.36 0.96
CA ASN A 164 -1.88 0.25 1.87
C ASN A 164 -1.20 1.63 1.98
N LEU A 165 -1.58 2.43 2.97
CA LEU A 165 -1.07 3.80 3.17
C LEU A 165 -0.13 3.89 4.36
N PHE A 166 0.93 4.68 4.18
CA PHE A 166 1.71 5.28 5.24
C PHE A 166 1.43 6.79 5.25
N VAL A 167 0.79 7.28 6.29
CA VAL A 167 0.38 8.67 6.40
C VAL A 167 1.44 9.49 7.12
N ILE A 168 1.87 10.60 6.52
CA ILE A 168 2.76 11.57 7.15
C ILE A 168 1.93 12.79 7.47
N PHE A 169 1.75 13.08 8.76
CA PHE A 169 1.08 14.28 9.23
C PHE A 169 2.07 15.42 9.37
N MET A 170 1.86 16.52 8.66
CA MET A 170 2.62 17.75 8.82
C MET A 170 1.82 18.70 9.74
N LEU A 171 2.08 18.57 11.05
CA LEU A 171 1.30 19.22 12.10
C LEU A 171 1.69 20.67 12.29
N SER A 172 0.70 21.55 12.32
CA SER A 172 0.83 22.99 12.57
C SER A 172 -0.44 23.53 13.25
N SER A 173 -0.39 24.78 13.67
CA SER A 173 -1.60 25.48 14.11
C SER A 173 -2.65 25.63 13.00
N ASN A 174 -2.23 25.66 11.73
CA ASN A 174 -3.14 25.69 10.58
C ASN A 174 -3.79 24.32 10.37
N TYR A 175 -3.03 23.24 10.54
CA TYR A 175 -3.52 21.86 10.45
C TYR A 175 -4.76 21.64 11.34
N TYR A 176 -4.64 22.04 12.62
CA TYR A 176 -5.71 21.88 13.61
C TYR A 176 -6.92 22.81 13.43
N LYS A 177 -6.82 23.80 12.53
CA LYS A 177 -7.94 24.66 12.11
C LYS A 177 -8.60 24.18 10.82
N SER A 178 -8.09 23.14 10.20
CA SER A 178 -8.56 22.59 8.93
C SER A 178 -9.45 21.35 9.16
N ALA A 179 -10.74 21.47 8.88
CA ALA A 179 -11.66 20.32 8.98
C ALA A 179 -11.27 19.14 8.09
N PRO A 180 -10.83 19.30 6.82
CA PRO A 180 -10.29 18.21 6.03
C PRO A 180 -9.13 17.46 6.71
N CYS A 181 -8.14 18.18 7.26
CA CYS A 181 -6.99 17.57 7.94
C CYS A 181 -7.42 16.73 9.15
N LEU A 182 -8.37 17.23 9.95
CA LEU A 182 -8.89 16.49 11.11
C LEU A 182 -9.68 15.24 10.68
N ASN A 183 -10.40 15.29 9.56
CA ASN A 183 -11.07 14.13 9.01
C ASN A 183 -10.07 13.06 8.52
N GLU A 184 -8.97 13.45 7.88
CA GLU A 184 -7.88 12.56 7.47
C GLU A 184 -7.21 11.90 8.67
N MET A 185 -6.96 12.68 9.72
CA MET A 185 -6.42 12.18 11.00
C MET A 185 -7.35 11.12 11.60
N GLY A 186 -8.65 11.41 11.68
CA GLY A 186 -9.65 10.48 12.19
C GLY A 186 -9.76 9.21 11.35
N ALA A 187 -9.73 9.34 10.02
CA ALA A 187 -9.75 8.20 9.11
C ALA A 187 -8.51 7.32 9.27
N THR A 188 -7.33 7.91 9.40
CA THR A 188 -6.07 7.20 9.65
C THR A 188 -6.15 6.36 10.92
N TRP A 189 -6.67 6.94 11.99
CA TRP A 189 -6.84 6.27 13.29
C TRP A 189 -7.84 5.12 13.22
N VAL A 190 -9.05 5.37 12.71
CA VAL A 190 -10.12 4.36 12.61
C VAL A 190 -9.68 3.18 11.75
N LEU A 191 -9.00 3.45 10.63
CA LEU A 191 -8.53 2.43 9.69
C LEU A 191 -7.18 1.82 10.07
N LYS A 192 -6.63 2.19 11.24
CA LYS A 192 -5.36 1.69 11.78
C LYS A 192 -4.22 1.75 10.76
N LYS A 193 -4.14 2.86 10.01
CA LYS A 193 -3.06 3.06 9.05
C LYS A 193 -1.76 3.36 9.78
N LYS A 194 -0.64 2.92 9.19
CA LYS A 194 0.69 3.33 9.64
C LYS A 194 0.83 4.83 9.44
N TYR A 195 1.33 5.55 10.43
CA TYR A 195 1.58 6.99 10.31
C TYR A 195 2.83 7.43 11.07
N GLN A 196 3.30 8.63 10.75
CA GLN A 196 4.30 9.37 11.49
C GLN A 196 3.99 10.87 11.43
N SER A 197 4.30 11.59 12.50
CA SER A 197 4.01 13.01 12.59
C SER A 197 5.29 13.84 12.54
N ILE A 198 5.23 14.94 11.77
CA ILE A 198 6.27 15.98 11.69
C ILE A 198 5.66 17.27 12.20
N LEU A 199 6.24 17.85 13.24
CA LEU A 199 5.84 19.13 13.75
C LEU A 199 6.55 20.23 12.96
N LEU A 200 5.75 21.08 12.31
CA LEU A 200 6.28 22.23 11.57
C LEU A 200 6.86 23.27 12.53
N PRO A 201 7.78 24.12 12.06
CA PRO A 201 8.42 25.11 12.91
C PRO A 201 7.43 25.95 13.72
N GLY A 202 7.72 26.14 15.00
CA GLY A 202 6.87 26.87 15.93
C GLY A 202 5.66 26.11 16.48
N PHE A 203 5.47 24.82 16.10
CA PHE A 203 4.43 23.96 16.66
C PHE A 203 5.02 23.04 17.73
N GLU A 204 4.33 22.90 18.88
CA GLU A 204 4.85 22.20 20.05
C GLU A 204 4.11 20.87 20.32
N TYR A 205 4.80 19.89 20.92
CA TYR A 205 4.21 18.60 21.31
C TYR A 205 2.96 18.76 22.18
N SER A 206 2.95 19.76 23.07
CA SER A 206 1.78 20.05 23.93
C SER A 206 0.53 20.50 23.19
N GLN A 207 0.69 20.88 21.91
CA GLN A 207 -0.40 21.34 21.04
C GLN A 207 -1.02 20.19 20.23
N ILE A 208 -0.43 18.99 20.25
CA ILE A 208 -0.97 17.80 19.59
C ILE A 208 -2.30 17.44 20.25
N LYS A 209 -3.34 17.22 19.43
CA LYS A 209 -4.70 16.88 19.88
C LYS A 209 -5.31 15.85 18.92
N GLY A 210 -6.44 15.28 19.35
CA GLY A 210 -7.24 14.39 18.52
C GLY A 210 -6.77 12.96 18.55
N ALA A 211 -6.68 12.32 17.39
CA ALA A 211 -6.45 10.89 17.27
C ALA A 211 -4.95 10.50 17.18
N ILE A 212 -4.04 11.45 17.26
CA ILE A 212 -2.60 11.19 17.35
C ILE A 212 -2.20 11.12 18.82
N ASP A 213 -1.55 10.02 19.20
CA ASP A 213 -0.95 9.91 20.51
C ASP A 213 0.31 10.80 20.58
N PRO A 214 0.43 11.72 21.55
CA PRO A 214 1.65 12.51 21.73
C PRO A 214 2.91 11.67 22.02
N CYS A 215 2.73 10.41 22.45
CA CYS A 215 3.81 9.46 22.69
C CYS A 215 4.24 8.75 21.40
N ASP A 216 3.48 8.84 20.30
CA ASP A 216 3.86 8.30 19.03
C ASP A 216 5.06 9.04 18.44
N ILE A 217 5.82 8.35 17.60
CA ILE A 217 7.07 8.85 17.00
C ILE A 217 6.77 10.13 16.21
N SER A 218 7.04 11.26 16.83
CA SER A 218 6.91 12.60 16.24
C SER A 218 8.22 13.35 16.41
N PHE A 219 8.55 14.20 15.47
CA PHE A 219 9.71 15.08 15.62
C PHE A 219 9.44 16.50 15.08
N LYS A 220 10.20 17.45 15.61
CA LYS A 220 10.10 18.85 15.21
C LYS A 220 11.14 19.17 14.15
N LEU A 221 10.74 19.88 13.08
CA LEU A 221 11.66 20.31 12.02
C LEU A 221 12.63 21.40 12.48
N ASP A 222 12.28 22.17 13.50
CA ASP A 222 13.12 23.21 14.09
C ASP A 222 14.01 22.70 15.26
N ASP A 223 13.89 21.45 15.67
CA ASP A 223 14.79 20.83 16.66
C ASP A 223 16.12 20.39 16.01
N LYS A 224 17.08 21.29 15.97
CA LYS A 224 18.40 21.07 15.34
C LYS A 224 19.17 19.89 15.94
N LYS A 225 18.85 19.47 17.17
CA LYS A 225 19.55 18.36 17.84
C LYS A 225 19.07 16.99 17.35
N TYR A 226 17.78 16.84 17.14
CA TYR A 226 17.19 15.51 16.87
C TYR A 226 16.63 15.35 15.45
N ARG A 227 16.36 16.45 14.73
CA ARG A 227 15.71 16.40 13.39
C ARG A 227 16.45 15.54 12.37
N THR A 228 17.80 15.52 12.41
CA THR A 228 18.65 14.79 11.47
C THR A 228 18.45 13.26 11.61
N SER A 229 18.53 12.77 12.85
CA SER A 229 18.30 11.33 13.12
C SER A 229 16.85 10.93 12.87
N ALA A 230 15.90 11.74 13.31
CA ALA A 230 14.47 11.46 13.16
C ALA A 230 14.02 11.47 11.69
N LEU A 231 14.52 12.39 10.87
CA LEU A 231 14.23 12.40 9.44
C LEU A 231 14.92 11.25 8.71
N GLY A 232 16.09 10.81 9.17
CA GLY A 232 16.76 9.59 8.70
C GLY A 232 15.92 8.34 8.97
N GLU A 233 15.38 8.21 10.17
CA GLU A 233 14.48 7.11 10.56
C GLU A 233 13.18 7.12 9.75
N LEU A 234 12.56 8.30 9.55
CA LEU A 234 11.39 8.43 8.68
C LEU A 234 11.71 7.96 7.25
N LYS A 235 12.85 8.39 6.70
CA LYS A 235 13.30 7.93 5.37
C LYS A 235 13.40 6.40 5.34
N ASP A 236 14.05 5.76 6.33
CA ASP A 236 14.21 4.32 6.38
C ASP A 236 12.86 3.59 6.49
N ASN A 237 11.93 4.13 7.27
CA ASN A 237 10.55 3.64 7.37
C ASN A 237 9.81 3.72 6.05
N ILE A 238 9.97 4.79 5.28
CA ILE A 238 9.36 4.97 3.95
C ILE A 238 9.99 4.00 2.95
N VAL A 239 11.32 3.90 2.92
CA VAL A 239 12.06 2.99 2.02
C VAL A 239 11.62 1.55 2.25
N GLN A 240 11.54 1.12 3.50
CA GLN A 240 11.06 -0.21 3.87
C GLN A 240 9.58 -0.42 3.48
N PHE A 241 8.73 0.57 3.76
CA PHE A 241 7.28 0.46 3.49
C PHE A 241 6.97 0.40 2.01
N LEU A 242 7.67 1.18 1.19
CA LEU A 242 7.51 1.22 -0.25
C LEU A 242 8.36 0.17 -0.98
N GLU A 243 9.18 -0.60 -0.26
CA GLU A 243 10.14 -1.56 -0.81
C GLU A 243 11.04 -0.93 -1.89
N LEU A 244 11.57 0.28 -1.62
CA LEU A 244 12.43 0.98 -2.55
C LEU A 244 13.84 0.36 -2.59
N ASP A 245 14.48 0.47 -3.75
CA ASP A 245 15.90 0.09 -3.92
C ASP A 245 16.83 1.02 -3.12
N ASN A 246 18.09 0.63 -3.03
CA ASN A 246 19.10 1.34 -2.27
C ASN A 246 19.13 2.84 -2.59
N VAL A 247 18.92 3.64 -1.55
CA VAL A 247 19.07 5.10 -1.61
C VAL A 247 20.55 5.43 -1.56
N ASP A 248 21.01 6.28 -2.46
CA ASP A 248 22.36 6.85 -2.37
C ASP A 248 22.45 7.73 -1.11
N VAL A 249 23.21 7.25 -0.11
CA VAL A 249 23.35 7.90 1.19
C VAL A 249 23.94 9.30 1.05
N SER A 250 24.96 9.48 0.19
CA SER A 250 25.61 10.77 0.01
C SER A 250 24.67 11.79 -0.62
N LYS A 251 23.87 11.34 -1.59
CA LYS A 251 22.85 12.17 -2.22
C LYS A 251 21.75 12.55 -1.22
N TRP A 252 21.31 11.58 -0.41
CA TRP A 252 20.32 11.81 0.62
C TRP A 252 20.83 12.86 1.64
N ASP A 253 22.02 12.68 2.18
CA ASP A 253 22.59 13.58 3.18
C ASP A 253 22.71 15.01 2.64
N TYR A 254 23.15 15.18 1.38
CA TYR A 254 23.22 16.47 0.73
C TYR A 254 21.83 17.15 0.61
N GLN A 255 20.83 16.41 0.14
CA GLN A 255 19.48 16.94 -0.03
C GLN A 255 18.79 17.20 1.31
N ARG A 256 19.05 16.41 2.33
CA ARG A 256 18.56 16.64 3.69
C ARG A 256 19.11 17.94 4.28
N GLU A 257 20.42 18.18 4.17
CA GLU A 257 21.02 19.42 4.67
C GLU A 257 20.51 20.64 3.90
N ARG A 258 20.34 20.52 2.59
CA ARG A 258 19.69 21.58 1.78
C ARG A 258 18.26 21.86 2.26
N PHE A 259 17.48 20.81 2.52
CA PHE A 259 16.13 20.96 3.06
C PHE A 259 16.14 21.69 4.41
N PHE A 260 17.01 21.29 5.33
CA PHE A 260 17.11 21.97 6.62
C PHE A 260 17.51 23.44 6.50
N SER A 261 18.44 23.77 5.62
CA SER A 261 18.81 25.15 5.36
C SER A 261 17.62 25.99 4.90
N MET A 262 16.82 25.45 3.96
CA MET A 262 15.61 26.13 3.48
C MET A 262 14.53 26.31 4.57
N ILE A 263 14.45 25.36 5.53
CA ILE A 263 13.53 25.48 6.67
C ILE A 263 14.04 26.54 7.65
N ASP A 264 15.33 26.55 7.98
CA ASP A 264 15.93 27.50 8.91
C ASP A 264 15.84 28.96 8.39
N GLU A 265 16.04 29.16 7.08
CA GLU A 265 15.87 30.48 6.44
C GLU A 265 14.41 30.97 6.51
N ALA A 266 13.45 30.07 6.27
CA ALA A 266 12.02 30.41 6.31
C ALA A 266 11.51 30.72 7.73
N THR A 267 12.22 30.30 8.77
CA THR A 267 11.85 30.56 10.18
C THR A 267 12.53 31.80 10.77
N THR A 268 13.53 32.36 10.08
CA THR A 268 14.30 33.52 10.54
C THR A 268 13.74 34.86 9.99
N ASN A 269 12.91 34.78 8.94
CA ASN A 269 12.20 35.93 8.34
C ASN A 269 10.76 36.01 8.87
#